data_05617165f3f4484632038db46d761112
#
_entry.id   05617165f3f4484632038db46d761112
#
_cell.length_a   1.000
_cell.length_b   1.000
_cell.length_c   1.000
_cell.angle_alpha   90.00
_cell.angle_beta   90.00
_cell.angle_gamma   90.00
#
_symmetry.space_group_name_H-M   'P 1'
#
loop_
_entity.id
_entity.type
_entity.pdbx_description
1 polymer ?
#
loop_
_entity_poly.entity_id
_entity_poly.type
_entity_poly.pdbx_seq_one_letter_code
_entity_poly.pdbx_strand_id
1 'polypeptide(L)'
;MSAIDTAKEIARIASTASLGKDVIDLLEKKVGLLTEQITTLETENANLKQKVANFDQQFAGARPKGELHPDAVRFLKLLFEHDTGLTVSQIAYLLGISEGMTEYHHDVLLDAKLVGLSVRTPKGSTLIVSLEAKGRAYLVEHGHV
;
A
#
# COMPACT_ATOMS: atom_id res chain seq x y z
N MET A 1 15.70 -5.48 21.05
CA MET A 1 16.86 -4.59 20.85
C MET A 1 16.54 -3.72 19.64
N SER A 2 16.59 -2.40 19.79
CA SER A 2 16.28 -1.52 18.68
C SER A 2 17.46 -1.46 17.70
N ALA A 3 17.22 -1.06 16.43
CA ALA A 3 18.28 -0.85 15.45
C ALA A 3 19.34 0.16 15.95
N ILE A 4 18.90 1.13 16.75
CA ILE A 4 19.75 2.14 17.40
C ILE A 4 20.66 1.50 18.45
N ASP A 5 20.15 0.57 19.25
CA ASP A 5 20.94 -0.11 20.28
C ASP A 5 22.00 -1.02 19.62
N THR A 6 21.63 -1.71 18.55
CA THR A 6 22.57 -2.52 17.76
C THR A 6 23.67 -1.66 17.13
N ALA A 7 23.34 -0.50 16.59
CA ALA A 7 24.30 0.42 16.00
C ALA A 7 25.27 0.98 17.05
N LYS A 8 24.81 1.33 18.25
CA LYS A 8 25.64 1.76 19.38
C LYS A 8 26.57 0.64 19.87
N GLU A 9 26.09 -0.59 19.92
CA GLU A 9 26.89 -1.74 20.31
C GLU A 9 27.99 -2.03 19.30
N ILE A 10 27.71 -1.94 17.99
CA ILE A 10 28.72 -2.07 16.93
C ILE A 10 29.79 -0.98 17.06
N ALA A 11 29.42 0.26 17.30
CA ALA A 11 30.37 1.35 17.52
C ALA A 11 31.25 1.11 18.75
N ARG A 12 30.66 0.60 19.87
CA ARG A 12 31.40 0.23 21.07
C ARG A 12 32.40 -0.89 20.83
N ILE A 13 32.01 -1.96 20.10
CA ILE A 13 32.89 -3.06 19.75
C ILE A 13 34.03 -2.58 18.85
N ALA A 14 33.73 -1.74 17.86
CA ALA A 14 34.73 -1.16 16.96
C ALA A 14 35.75 -0.33 17.72
N SER A 15 35.35 0.44 18.75
CA SER A 15 36.26 1.24 19.57
C SER A 15 37.19 0.40 20.45
N THR A 16 36.77 -0.82 20.83
CA THR A 16 37.60 -1.76 21.63
C THR A 16 38.52 -2.63 20.78
N ALA A 17 38.33 -2.69 19.45
CA ALA A 17 39.07 -3.57 18.53
C ALA A 17 40.39 -3.01 18.00
N SER A 18 40.99 -2.01 18.66
CA SER A 18 42.26 -1.38 18.25
C SER A 18 42.27 -0.83 16.81
N LEU A 19 41.12 -0.37 16.33
CA LEU A 19 41.02 0.31 15.03
C LEU A 19 41.63 1.71 15.09
N GLY A 20 42.15 2.18 13.94
CA GLY A 20 42.66 3.55 13.84
C GLY A 20 41.58 4.60 14.17
N LYS A 21 41.99 5.68 14.82
CA LYS A 21 41.09 6.76 15.26
C LYS A 21 40.18 7.26 14.14
N ASP A 22 40.72 7.42 12.92
CA ASP A 22 39.98 7.92 11.75
C ASP A 22 38.83 6.98 11.36
N VAL A 23 39.02 5.66 11.53
CA VAL A 23 37.99 4.66 11.24
C VAL A 23 36.88 4.70 12.29
N ILE A 24 37.25 4.88 13.56
CA ILE A 24 36.32 5.01 14.69
C ILE A 24 35.46 6.26 14.50
N ASP A 25 36.08 7.40 14.22
CA ASP A 25 35.40 8.68 13.99
C ASP A 25 34.42 8.59 12.80
N LEU A 26 34.81 7.90 11.72
CA LEU A 26 33.96 7.67 10.56
C LEU A 26 32.76 6.77 10.89
N LEU A 27 32.99 5.70 11.67
CA LEU A 27 31.91 4.81 12.12
C LEU A 27 30.93 5.52 13.03
N GLU A 28 31.39 6.29 13.99
CA GLU A 28 30.55 7.09 14.89
C GLU A 28 29.69 8.09 14.10
N LYS A 29 30.30 8.79 13.12
CA LYS A 29 29.57 9.69 12.24
C LYS A 29 28.50 8.98 11.43
N LYS A 30 28.81 7.82 10.84
CA LYS A 30 27.83 7.04 10.08
C LYS A 30 26.72 6.49 10.96
N VAL A 31 27.03 6.00 12.15
CA VAL A 31 26.04 5.55 13.14
C VAL A 31 25.11 6.69 13.54
N GLY A 32 25.66 7.89 13.77
CA GLY A 32 24.87 9.09 14.07
C GLY A 32 23.88 9.41 12.94
N LEU A 33 24.34 9.46 11.70
CA LEU A 33 23.47 9.70 10.52
C LEU A 33 22.38 8.64 10.37
N LEU A 34 22.72 7.37 10.52
CA LEU A 34 21.74 6.27 10.41
C LEU A 34 20.70 6.34 11.54
N THR A 35 21.13 6.68 12.75
CA THR A 35 20.24 6.87 13.89
C THR A 35 19.24 8.01 13.63
N GLU A 36 19.71 9.12 13.09
CA GLU A 36 18.87 10.25 12.71
C GLU A 36 17.86 9.87 11.61
N GLN A 37 18.30 9.15 10.58
CA GLN A 37 17.43 8.65 9.51
C GLN A 37 16.37 7.68 10.05
N ILE A 38 16.73 6.76 10.94
CA ILE A 38 15.80 5.83 11.56
C ILE A 38 14.74 6.59 12.35
N THR A 39 15.13 7.55 13.17
CA THR A 39 14.19 8.37 13.99
C THR A 39 13.24 9.15 13.10
N THR A 40 13.74 9.72 11.99
CA THR A 40 12.90 10.43 11.01
C THR A 40 11.89 9.48 10.37
N LEU A 41 12.32 8.33 9.87
CA LEU A 41 11.45 7.33 9.25
C LEU A 41 10.42 6.75 10.22
N GLU A 42 10.77 6.52 11.48
CA GLU A 42 9.84 6.08 12.52
C GLU A 42 8.76 7.14 12.77
N THR A 43 9.12 8.41 12.80
CA THR A 43 8.19 9.54 12.97
C THR A 43 7.26 9.66 11.78
N GLU A 44 7.80 9.59 10.55
CA GLU A 44 7.00 9.61 9.32
C GLU A 44 6.04 8.42 9.25
N ASN A 45 6.51 7.22 9.62
CA ASN A 45 5.68 6.02 9.64
C ASN A 45 4.52 6.14 10.65
N ALA A 46 4.80 6.68 11.84
CA ALA A 46 3.76 6.96 12.84
C ALA A 46 2.72 7.96 12.31
N ASN A 47 3.18 9.05 11.69
CA ASN A 47 2.32 10.06 11.09
C ASN A 47 1.46 9.49 9.94
N LEU A 48 2.05 8.66 9.07
CA LEU A 48 1.33 7.99 7.98
C LEU A 48 0.28 7.02 8.52
N LYS A 49 0.61 6.21 9.52
CA LYS A 49 -0.35 5.31 10.18
C LYS A 49 -1.53 6.08 10.78
N GLN A 50 -1.25 7.23 11.42
CA GLN A 50 -2.30 8.06 12.00
C GLN A 50 -3.19 8.69 10.90
N LYS A 51 -2.61 9.14 9.79
CA LYS A 51 -3.38 9.62 8.64
C LYS A 51 -4.28 8.54 8.06
N VAL A 52 -3.76 7.33 7.86
CA VAL A 52 -4.56 6.18 7.39
C VAL A 52 -5.70 5.88 8.36
N ALA A 53 -5.43 5.80 9.67
CA ALA A 53 -6.48 5.56 10.66
C ALA A 53 -7.55 6.67 10.68
N ASN A 54 -7.15 7.93 10.51
CA ASN A 54 -8.08 9.06 10.41
C ASN A 54 -8.93 8.98 9.12
N PHE A 55 -8.33 8.59 7.99
CA PHE A 55 -9.08 8.33 6.77
C PHE A 55 -10.09 7.21 6.96
N ASP A 56 -9.67 6.09 7.53
CA ASP A 56 -10.56 4.96 7.81
C ASP A 56 -11.74 5.36 8.73
N GLN A 57 -11.49 6.19 9.75
CA GLN A 57 -12.55 6.69 10.64
C GLN A 57 -13.50 7.66 9.93
N GLN A 58 -12.98 8.58 9.10
CA GLN A 58 -13.82 9.51 8.32
C GLN A 58 -14.73 8.77 7.33
N PHE A 59 -14.23 7.65 6.77
CA PHE A 59 -14.99 6.85 5.83
C PHE A 59 -15.88 5.78 6.51
N ALA A 60 -15.51 5.29 7.69
CA ALA A 60 -16.34 4.32 8.43
C ALA A 60 -17.63 4.94 9.00
N GLY A 61 -17.63 6.24 9.34
CA GLY A 61 -18.80 6.94 9.88
C GLY A 61 -19.80 7.44 8.82
N ALA A 62 -19.42 7.44 7.53
CA ALA A 62 -20.20 8.03 6.45
C ALA A 62 -20.97 7.01 5.60
N ARG A 63 -20.90 5.71 5.90
CA ARG A 63 -21.52 4.68 5.05
C ARG A 63 -22.56 3.85 5.79
N PRO A 64 -23.75 3.66 5.20
CA PRO A 64 -24.63 2.56 5.57
C PRO A 64 -23.85 1.25 5.42
N LYS A 65 -23.98 0.34 6.40
CA LYS A 65 -23.35 -0.99 6.33
C LYS A 65 -23.79 -1.68 5.03
N GLY A 66 -22.86 -1.88 4.12
CA GLY A 66 -23.09 -2.59 2.87
C GLY A 66 -22.88 -1.77 1.58
N GLU A 67 -22.74 -0.44 1.65
CA GLU A 67 -22.47 0.38 0.47
C GLU A 67 -20.97 0.59 0.23
N LEU A 68 -20.56 0.37 -1.01
CA LEU A 68 -19.19 0.63 -1.45
C LEU A 68 -18.93 2.13 -1.63
N HIS A 69 -17.66 2.52 -1.56
CA HIS A 69 -17.26 3.87 -1.94
C HIS A 69 -17.63 4.17 -3.39
N PRO A 70 -18.07 5.40 -3.73
CA PRO A 70 -18.42 5.74 -5.11
C PRO A 70 -17.34 5.37 -6.12
N ASP A 71 -16.06 5.56 -5.81
CA ASP A 71 -14.96 5.19 -6.69
C ASP A 71 -14.79 3.66 -6.80
N ALA A 72 -15.08 2.89 -5.74
CA ALA A 72 -15.11 1.43 -5.80
C ALA A 72 -16.28 0.94 -6.69
N VAL A 73 -17.42 1.62 -6.66
CA VAL A 73 -18.54 1.35 -7.58
C VAL A 73 -18.15 1.68 -9.02
N ARG A 74 -17.47 2.83 -9.26
CA ARG A 74 -16.96 3.19 -10.59
C ARG A 74 -15.95 2.15 -11.10
N PHE A 75 -15.11 1.64 -10.20
CA PHE A 75 -14.15 0.57 -10.49
C PHE A 75 -14.88 -0.72 -10.97
N LEU A 76 -15.92 -1.15 -10.24
CA LEU A 76 -16.71 -2.32 -10.63
C LEU A 76 -17.44 -2.12 -11.96
N LYS A 77 -18.02 -0.93 -12.19
CA LYS A 77 -18.68 -0.60 -13.46
C LYS A 77 -17.71 -0.67 -14.65
N LEU A 78 -16.51 -0.12 -14.46
CA LEU A 78 -15.47 -0.17 -15.49
C LEU A 78 -15.10 -1.61 -15.84
N LEU A 79 -14.98 -2.49 -14.85
CA LEU A 79 -14.73 -3.92 -15.07
C LEU A 79 -15.95 -4.64 -15.69
N PHE A 80 -17.15 -4.17 -15.42
CA PHE A 80 -18.35 -4.70 -16.04
C PHE A 80 -18.38 -4.41 -17.55
N GLU A 81 -17.92 -3.23 -17.96
CA GLU A 81 -17.80 -2.82 -19.36
C GLU A 81 -16.64 -3.52 -20.10
N HIS A 82 -15.65 -4.02 -19.34
CA HIS A 82 -14.43 -4.63 -19.87
C HIS A 82 -14.29 -6.10 -19.44
N ASP A 83 -15.02 -6.99 -20.10
CA ASP A 83 -15.08 -8.42 -19.79
C ASP A 83 -13.72 -9.15 -19.78
N THR A 84 -12.72 -8.61 -20.47
CA THR A 84 -11.37 -9.19 -20.51
C THR A 84 -10.51 -8.85 -19.31
N GLY A 85 -11.02 -8.03 -18.40
CA GLY A 85 -10.29 -7.48 -17.26
C GLY A 85 -9.27 -6.40 -17.64
N LEU A 86 -8.81 -5.66 -16.65
CA LEU A 86 -7.87 -4.53 -16.78
C LEU A 86 -6.74 -4.63 -15.76
N THR A 87 -5.60 -4.02 -16.06
CA THR A 87 -4.53 -3.84 -15.06
C THR A 87 -4.88 -2.69 -14.12
N VAL A 88 -4.28 -2.68 -12.92
CA VAL A 88 -4.47 -1.59 -11.94
C VAL A 88 -4.13 -0.23 -12.54
N SER A 89 -3.03 -0.14 -13.29
CA SER A 89 -2.62 1.12 -13.97
C SER A 89 -3.62 1.57 -15.05
N GLN A 90 -4.21 0.63 -15.80
CA GLN A 90 -5.26 0.97 -16.77
C GLN A 90 -6.53 1.48 -16.08
N ILE A 91 -6.90 0.86 -14.96
CA ILE A 91 -8.06 1.27 -14.15
C ILE A 91 -7.82 2.67 -13.57
N ALA A 92 -6.62 2.93 -13.00
CA ALA A 92 -6.23 4.23 -12.49
C ALA A 92 -6.37 5.33 -13.56
N TYR A 93 -5.84 5.07 -14.74
CA TYR A 93 -5.91 6.00 -15.88
C TYR A 93 -7.35 6.28 -16.31
N LEU A 94 -8.17 5.24 -16.48
CA LEU A 94 -9.56 5.38 -16.93
C LEU A 94 -10.48 6.03 -15.89
N LEU A 95 -10.23 5.81 -14.60
CA LEU A 95 -10.98 6.44 -13.52
C LEU A 95 -10.49 7.85 -13.19
N GLY A 96 -9.28 8.24 -13.64
CA GLY A 96 -8.66 9.52 -13.33
C GLY A 96 -8.26 9.65 -11.86
N ILE A 97 -7.92 8.55 -11.20
CA ILE A 97 -7.46 8.52 -9.80
C ILE A 97 -6.01 8.02 -9.72
N SER A 98 -5.34 8.26 -8.61
CA SER A 98 -3.96 7.79 -8.43
C SER A 98 -3.88 6.26 -8.36
N GLU A 99 -2.73 5.68 -8.74
CA GLU A 99 -2.51 4.23 -8.63
C GLU A 99 -2.69 3.74 -7.19
N GLY A 100 -2.17 4.47 -6.19
CA GLY A 100 -2.34 4.10 -4.79
C GLY A 100 -3.80 4.07 -4.32
N MET A 101 -4.65 4.98 -4.81
CA MET A 101 -6.10 4.92 -4.54
C MET A 101 -6.76 3.75 -5.28
N THR A 102 -6.29 3.44 -6.47
CA THR A 102 -6.77 2.29 -7.24
C THR A 102 -6.41 0.98 -6.55
N GLU A 103 -5.18 0.84 -6.06
CA GLU A 103 -4.73 -0.31 -5.26
C GLU A 103 -5.56 -0.46 -3.98
N TYR A 104 -5.80 0.63 -3.26
CA TYR A 104 -6.66 0.61 -2.07
C TYR A 104 -8.05 0.08 -2.37
N HIS A 105 -8.71 0.61 -3.42
CA HIS A 105 -10.03 0.12 -3.82
C HIS A 105 -10.00 -1.31 -4.34
N HIS A 106 -8.94 -1.69 -5.05
CA HIS A 106 -8.71 -3.06 -5.49
C HIS A 106 -8.67 -4.03 -4.30
N ASP A 107 -7.87 -3.73 -3.28
CA ASP A 107 -7.73 -4.58 -2.10
C ASP A 107 -9.06 -4.72 -1.33
N VAL A 108 -9.79 -3.63 -1.15
CA VAL A 108 -11.13 -3.65 -0.54
C VAL A 108 -12.11 -4.52 -1.32
N LEU A 109 -12.09 -4.43 -2.66
CA LEU A 109 -12.96 -5.22 -3.53
C LEU A 109 -12.55 -6.70 -3.60
N LEU A 110 -11.25 -6.97 -3.52
CA LEU A 110 -10.70 -8.32 -3.49
C LEU A 110 -11.06 -9.04 -2.18
N ASP A 111 -10.92 -8.37 -1.04
CA ASP A 111 -11.33 -8.89 0.28
C ASP A 111 -12.84 -9.17 0.34
N ALA A 112 -13.64 -8.33 -0.29
CA ALA A 112 -15.08 -8.52 -0.42
C ALA A 112 -15.45 -9.62 -1.44
N LYS A 113 -14.47 -10.16 -2.19
CA LYS A 113 -14.64 -11.15 -3.29
C LYS A 113 -15.54 -10.64 -4.42
N LEU A 114 -15.47 -9.35 -4.69
CA LEU A 114 -16.20 -8.72 -5.80
C LEU A 114 -15.39 -8.68 -7.08
N VAL A 115 -14.06 -8.73 -6.96
CA VAL A 115 -13.10 -8.83 -8.05
C VAL A 115 -12.15 -9.99 -7.81
N GLY A 116 -11.55 -10.51 -8.89
CA GLY A 116 -10.53 -11.55 -8.87
C GLY A 116 -9.27 -11.11 -9.59
N LEU A 117 -8.17 -11.82 -9.31
CA LEU A 117 -6.88 -11.63 -9.98
C LEU A 117 -6.60 -12.81 -10.90
N SER A 118 -6.20 -12.50 -12.11
CA SER A 118 -5.68 -13.50 -13.08
C SER A 118 -4.34 -13.05 -13.66
N VAL A 119 -3.52 -14.01 -14.01
CA VAL A 119 -2.24 -13.77 -14.69
C VAL A 119 -2.38 -14.07 -16.16
N ARG A 120 -2.16 -13.09 -17.00
CA ARG A 120 -2.16 -13.29 -18.45
C ARG A 120 -0.73 -13.47 -18.94
N THR A 121 -0.44 -14.66 -19.47
CA THR A 121 0.83 -14.95 -20.13
C THR A 121 0.60 -15.12 -21.64
N PRO A 122 1.24 -14.32 -22.53
CA PRO A 122 2.15 -14.97 -23.48
C PRO A 122 3.57 -14.34 -23.51
N LYS A 123 3.85 -13.23 -22.90
CA LYS A 123 5.21 -12.64 -22.83
C LYS A 123 5.42 -11.71 -21.64
N GLY A 124 4.92 -12.05 -20.45
CA GLY A 124 5.11 -11.26 -19.23
C GLY A 124 4.01 -11.55 -18.22
N SER A 125 4.36 -11.65 -16.94
CA SER A 125 3.38 -11.82 -15.87
C SER A 125 2.65 -10.50 -15.63
N THR A 126 1.56 -10.27 -16.38
CA THR A 126 0.69 -9.10 -16.16
C THR A 126 -0.49 -9.53 -15.30
N LEU A 127 -0.62 -8.91 -14.13
CA LEU A 127 -1.78 -9.10 -13.25
C LEU A 127 -2.97 -8.34 -13.84
N ILE A 128 -4.06 -9.08 -14.06
CA ILE A 128 -5.32 -8.55 -14.57
C ILE A 128 -6.38 -8.71 -13.50
N VAL A 129 -7.08 -7.62 -13.23
CA VAL A 129 -8.25 -7.57 -12.35
C VAL A 129 -9.49 -7.86 -13.19
N SER A 130 -10.30 -8.80 -12.78
CA SER A 130 -11.56 -9.17 -13.42
C SER A 130 -12.72 -9.10 -12.45
N LEU A 131 -13.93 -8.88 -12.98
CA LEU A 131 -15.15 -8.83 -12.19
C LEU A 131 -15.63 -10.23 -11.85
N GLU A 132 -15.80 -10.53 -10.57
CA GLU A 132 -16.38 -11.78 -10.09
C GLU A 132 -17.91 -11.80 -10.16
N ALA A 133 -18.50 -13.00 -10.09
CA ALA A 133 -19.97 -13.17 -10.11
C ALA A 133 -20.66 -12.36 -9.00
N LYS A 134 -20.06 -12.31 -7.82
CA LYS A 134 -20.56 -11.53 -6.67
C LYS A 134 -20.51 -10.02 -6.94
N GLY A 135 -19.48 -9.53 -7.65
CA GLY A 135 -19.37 -8.13 -8.07
C GLY A 135 -20.45 -7.76 -9.10
N ARG A 136 -20.74 -8.63 -10.04
CA ARG A 136 -21.87 -8.45 -11.00
C ARG A 136 -23.22 -8.40 -10.27
N ALA A 137 -23.44 -9.32 -9.35
CA ALA A 137 -24.66 -9.33 -8.53
C ALA A 137 -24.83 -8.04 -7.74
N TYR A 138 -23.77 -7.55 -7.11
CA TYR A 138 -23.76 -6.28 -6.39
C TYR A 138 -24.21 -5.10 -7.28
N LEU A 139 -23.65 -4.98 -8.49
CA LEU A 139 -24.00 -3.89 -9.40
C LEU A 139 -25.49 -3.93 -9.82
N VAL A 140 -26.02 -5.11 -10.06
CA VAL A 140 -27.45 -5.32 -10.44
C VAL A 140 -28.36 -5.03 -9.25
N GLU A 141 -28.08 -5.58 -8.07
CA GLU A 141 -28.89 -5.42 -6.86
C GLU A 141 -28.99 -3.97 -6.39
N HIS A 142 -27.93 -3.17 -6.62
CA HIS A 142 -27.90 -1.76 -6.23
C HIS A 142 -28.26 -0.80 -7.37
N GLY A 143 -28.71 -1.33 -8.52
CA GLY A 143 -29.15 -0.52 -9.66
C GLY A 143 -28.04 0.31 -10.29
N HIS A 144 -26.82 -0.20 -10.29
CA HIS A 144 -25.66 0.49 -10.86
C HIS A 144 -25.44 0.19 -12.35
N VAL A 145 -26.06 -0.85 -12.86
CA VAL A 145 -26.05 -1.31 -14.27
C VAL A 145 -27.44 -1.77 -14.67
#